data_22116024e5c8f74f711ef349b3e3ff92
#
_entry.id   22116024e5c8f74f711ef349b3e3ff92
#
_cell.length_a   1.000
_cell.length_b   1.000
_cell.length_c   1.000
_cell.angle_alpha   90.00
_cell.angle_beta   90.00
_cell.angle_gamma   90.00
#
_symmetry.space_group_name_H-M   'P 1'
#
loop_
_entity.id
_entity.type
_entity.pdbx_description
1 polymer ?
#
loop_
_entity_poly.entity_id
_entity_poly.type
_entity_poly.pdbx_seq_one_letter_code
_entity_poly.pdbx_strand_id
1 'polypeptide(L)'
;MSTNRPTQKELRAPDTFQRVGGVARRWLEQRRMLALAAAILVVAAALVAGIVSSLANRREQQAARGLGVALKALDRPVGDAIPGDEEKPYGTQKEKDEALVGALTPFRAEYSGTLPAATGALPLGDAEVRLGKADEALPRFNDFLNHTPSKQILRISALEGEGYAWEAKGQLDRALDAFERMSKEDAGGFLAGMGLYHRARIFLLEGKKAEAAQAFQELVTAKPGTPAATLAQDRLGLLAAEGVRPVAVVPAKPDAG
;
A
#
# COMPACT_ATOMS: atom_id res chain seq x y z
N MET A 1 -38.81 -47.21 41.08
CA MET A 1 -38.44 -46.49 39.82
C MET A 1 -39.74 -46.33 39.03
N SER A 2 -40.38 -45.14 39.10
CA SER A 2 -41.61 -44.85 38.37
C SER A 2 -41.25 -44.28 37.01
N THR A 3 -41.43 -45.06 35.95
CA THR A 3 -41.27 -44.62 34.57
C THR A 3 -42.50 -43.79 34.19
N ASN A 4 -42.32 -42.46 34.24
CA ASN A 4 -43.31 -41.49 33.79
C ASN A 4 -43.39 -41.58 32.24
N ARG A 5 -44.35 -42.35 31.71
CA ARG A 5 -44.64 -42.37 30.28
C ARG A 5 -45.38 -41.09 29.92
N PRO A 6 -44.90 -40.30 28.94
CA PRO A 6 -45.60 -39.08 28.55
C PRO A 6 -47.00 -39.44 28.03
N THR A 7 -48.00 -38.70 28.44
CA THR A 7 -49.39 -38.89 28.04
C THR A 7 -49.55 -38.55 26.55
N GLN A 8 -50.47 -39.25 25.85
CA GLN A 8 -50.77 -38.99 24.42
C GLN A 8 -51.16 -37.55 24.12
N LYS A 9 -51.54 -36.78 25.14
CA LYS A 9 -51.87 -35.35 25.01
C LYS A 9 -50.62 -34.47 24.94
N GLU A 10 -49.49 -34.88 25.55
CA GLU A 10 -48.22 -34.17 25.48
C GLU A 10 -47.51 -34.40 24.13
N LEU A 11 -47.69 -35.56 23.51
CA LEU A 11 -47.21 -35.90 22.19
C LEU A 11 -47.94 -35.15 21.04
N ARG A 12 -49.12 -34.55 21.34
CA ARG A 12 -49.94 -33.79 20.38
C ARG A 12 -49.82 -32.28 20.54
N ALA A 13 -49.06 -31.77 21.51
CA ALA A 13 -48.81 -30.34 21.59
C ALA A 13 -47.97 -29.90 20.37
N PRO A 14 -48.46 -28.95 19.55
CA PRO A 14 -47.69 -28.50 18.42
C PRO A 14 -46.40 -27.87 18.93
N ASP A 15 -45.27 -28.41 18.43
CA ASP A 15 -43.92 -27.91 18.71
C ASP A 15 -43.86 -26.41 18.42
N THR A 16 -43.01 -25.70 19.19
CA THR A 16 -42.82 -24.23 19.05
C THR A 16 -42.56 -23.85 17.58
N PHE A 17 -41.87 -24.70 16.87
CA PHE A 17 -41.59 -24.55 15.42
C PHE A 17 -42.89 -24.60 14.59
N GLN A 18 -43.84 -25.52 14.89
CA GLN A 18 -45.10 -25.61 14.18
C GLN A 18 -46.03 -24.42 14.50
N ARG A 19 -45.98 -23.87 15.70
CA ARG A 19 -46.74 -22.67 16.07
C ARG A 19 -46.24 -21.43 15.36
N VAL A 20 -44.92 -21.21 15.31
CA VAL A 20 -44.31 -20.08 14.62
C VAL A 20 -44.56 -20.20 13.10
N GLY A 21 -44.39 -21.40 12.52
CA GLY A 21 -44.67 -21.66 11.12
C GLY A 21 -46.16 -21.41 10.76
N GLY A 22 -47.11 -21.79 11.63
CA GLY A 22 -48.52 -21.56 11.40
C GLY A 22 -48.93 -20.07 11.49
N VAL A 23 -48.29 -19.28 12.34
CA VAL A 23 -48.49 -17.82 12.42
C VAL A 23 -47.91 -17.14 11.19
N ALA A 24 -46.68 -17.49 10.80
CA ALA A 24 -46.03 -16.98 9.60
C ALA A 24 -46.82 -17.27 8.32
N ARG A 25 -47.35 -18.52 8.20
CA ARG A 25 -48.18 -18.92 7.05
C ARG A 25 -49.48 -18.10 6.96
N ARG A 26 -50.20 -17.92 8.05
CA ARG A 26 -51.47 -17.12 8.10
C ARG A 26 -51.18 -15.65 7.76
N TRP A 27 -50.10 -15.09 8.29
CA TRP A 27 -49.68 -13.73 7.95
C TRP A 27 -49.33 -13.57 6.47
N LEU A 28 -48.63 -14.55 5.89
CA LEU A 28 -48.29 -14.59 4.48
C LEU A 28 -49.54 -14.71 3.58
N GLU A 29 -50.49 -15.57 3.95
CA GLU A 29 -51.75 -15.75 3.22
C GLU A 29 -52.61 -14.47 3.21
N GLN A 30 -52.65 -13.75 4.33
CA GLN A 30 -53.40 -12.48 4.46
C GLN A 30 -52.74 -11.32 3.69
N ARG A 31 -51.39 -11.35 3.52
CA ARG A 31 -50.64 -10.28 2.88
C ARG A 31 -49.88 -10.76 1.62
N ARG A 32 -50.42 -11.77 0.95
CA ARG A 32 -49.78 -12.42 -0.20
C ARG A 32 -49.29 -11.44 -1.27
N MET A 33 -50.01 -10.36 -1.54
CA MET A 33 -49.64 -9.36 -2.53
C MET A 33 -48.41 -8.53 -2.08
N LEU A 34 -48.35 -8.19 -0.79
CA LEU A 34 -47.19 -7.51 -0.21
C LEU A 34 -45.96 -8.42 -0.15
N ALA A 35 -46.16 -9.70 0.18
CA ALA A 35 -45.08 -10.69 0.15
C ALA A 35 -44.54 -10.93 -1.26
N LEU A 36 -45.42 -11.02 -2.26
CA LEU A 36 -45.00 -11.09 -3.67
C LEU A 36 -44.28 -9.83 -4.14
N ALA A 37 -44.79 -8.64 -3.81
CA ALA A 37 -44.12 -7.38 -4.13
C ALA A 37 -42.72 -7.28 -3.48
N ALA A 38 -42.59 -7.68 -2.22
CA ALA A 38 -41.30 -7.73 -1.53
C ALA A 38 -40.32 -8.73 -2.18
N ALA A 39 -40.82 -9.93 -2.53
CA ALA A 39 -40.00 -10.93 -3.24
C ALA A 39 -39.51 -10.43 -4.60
N ILE A 40 -40.39 -9.79 -5.40
CA ILE A 40 -40.03 -9.19 -6.70
C ILE A 40 -38.97 -8.10 -6.50
N LEU A 41 -39.12 -7.25 -5.47
CA LEU A 41 -38.17 -6.18 -5.18
C LEU A 41 -36.81 -6.74 -4.79
N VAL A 42 -36.75 -7.79 -3.98
CA VAL A 42 -35.50 -8.48 -3.62
C VAL A 42 -34.82 -9.08 -4.84
N VAL A 43 -35.57 -9.76 -5.70
CA VAL A 43 -35.04 -10.34 -6.95
C VAL A 43 -34.53 -9.24 -7.87
N ALA A 44 -35.29 -8.15 -8.04
CA ALA A 44 -34.86 -7.02 -8.87
C ALA A 44 -33.57 -6.37 -8.31
N ALA A 45 -33.49 -6.17 -7.00
CA ALA A 45 -32.28 -5.64 -6.34
C ALA A 45 -31.08 -6.58 -6.54
N ALA A 46 -31.26 -7.89 -6.40
CA ALA A 46 -30.22 -8.88 -6.64
C ALA A 46 -29.74 -8.89 -8.10
N LEU A 47 -30.65 -8.76 -9.07
CA LEU A 47 -30.30 -8.66 -10.49
C LEU A 47 -29.51 -7.39 -10.80
N VAL A 48 -29.94 -6.24 -10.26
CA VAL A 48 -29.21 -4.96 -10.41
C VAL A 48 -27.82 -5.08 -9.80
N ALA A 49 -27.71 -5.60 -8.58
CA ALA A 49 -26.42 -5.82 -7.93
C ALA A 49 -25.52 -6.75 -8.74
N GLY A 50 -26.06 -7.83 -9.30
CA GLY A 50 -25.34 -8.76 -10.19
C GLY A 50 -24.80 -8.09 -11.46
N ILE A 51 -25.64 -7.25 -12.10
CA ILE A 51 -25.22 -6.50 -13.30
C ILE A 51 -24.13 -5.50 -12.96
N VAL A 52 -24.30 -4.70 -11.90
CA VAL A 52 -23.31 -3.71 -11.45
C VAL A 52 -21.99 -4.40 -11.12
N SER A 53 -22.01 -5.51 -10.37
CA SER A 53 -20.81 -6.28 -10.05
C SER A 53 -20.12 -6.84 -11.30
N SER A 54 -20.91 -7.34 -12.27
CA SER A 54 -20.36 -7.85 -13.53
C SER A 54 -19.67 -6.76 -14.34
N LEU A 55 -20.28 -5.58 -14.44
CA LEU A 55 -19.69 -4.43 -15.14
C LEU A 55 -18.42 -3.92 -14.44
N ALA A 56 -18.44 -3.84 -13.10
CA ALA A 56 -17.28 -3.48 -12.32
C ALA A 56 -16.12 -4.47 -12.53
N ASN A 57 -16.39 -5.78 -12.47
CA ASN A 57 -15.38 -6.82 -12.71
C ASN A 57 -14.80 -6.76 -14.13
N ARG A 58 -15.61 -6.47 -15.15
CA ARG A 58 -15.12 -6.29 -16.53
C ARG A 58 -14.18 -5.08 -16.62
N ARG A 59 -14.54 -3.96 -15.97
CA ARG A 59 -13.71 -2.76 -15.94
C ARG A 59 -12.38 -3.01 -15.25
N GLU A 60 -12.37 -3.73 -14.11
CA GLU A 60 -11.15 -4.15 -13.41
C GLU A 60 -10.25 -5.02 -14.31
N GLN A 61 -10.81 -5.98 -15.03
CA GLN A 61 -10.04 -6.83 -15.95
C GLN A 61 -9.47 -6.05 -17.14
N GLN A 62 -10.23 -5.10 -17.70
CA GLN A 62 -9.74 -4.22 -18.77
C GLN A 62 -8.61 -3.33 -18.26
N ALA A 63 -8.77 -2.75 -17.06
CA ALA A 63 -7.76 -1.95 -16.41
C ALA A 63 -6.49 -2.76 -16.12
N ALA A 64 -6.60 -4.01 -15.65
CA ALA A 64 -5.43 -4.87 -15.41
C ALA A 64 -4.63 -5.14 -16.69
N ARG A 65 -5.33 -5.38 -17.84
CA ARG A 65 -4.67 -5.52 -19.14
C ARG A 65 -4.03 -4.21 -19.59
N GLY A 66 -4.73 -3.09 -19.42
CA GLY A 66 -4.24 -1.75 -19.76
C GLY A 66 -2.99 -1.38 -18.96
N LEU A 67 -2.97 -1.72 -17.66
CA LEU A 67 -1.79 -1.52 -16.81
C LEU A 67 -0.58 -2.31 -17.34
N GLY A 68 -0.77 -3.58 -17.71
CA GLY A 68 0.30 -4.39 -18.31
C GLY A 68 0.88 -3.77 -19.57
N VAL A 69 0.03 -3.16 -20.42
CA VAL A 69 0.51 -2.43 -21.61
C VAL A 69 1.26 -1.15 -21.22
N ALA A 70 0.73 -0.36 -20.28
CA ALA A 70 1.35 0.88 -19.83
C ALA A 70 2.71 0.65 -19.15
N LEU A 71 2.88 -0.49 -18.47
CA LEU A 71 4.13 -0.86 -17.80
C LEU A 71 5.21 -1.45 -18.73
N LYS A 72 4.92 -1.73 -20.00
CA LYS A 72 5.93 -2.23 -20.97
C LYS A 72 7.17 -1.33 -21.07
N ALA A 73 7.01 -0.03 -20.81
CA ALA A 73 8.15 0.89 -20.76
C ALA A 73 9.19 0.50 -19.68
N LEU A 74 8.78 -0.21 -18.62
CA LEU A 74 9.70 -0.70 -17.59
C LEU A 74 10.59 -1.85 -18.09
N ASP A 75 10.08 -2.69 -18.99
CA ASP A 75 10.78 -3.88 -19.47
C ASP A 75 11.95 -3.50 -20.39
N ARG A 76 11.86 -2.33 -21.04
CA ARG A 76 12.93 -1.86 -21.93
C ARG A 76 14.13 -1.33 -21.15
N PRO A 77 15.35 -1.81 -21.46
CA PRO A 77 16.57 -1.35 -20.81
C PRO A 77 16.91 0.12 -21.16
N VAL A 78 17.82 0.70 -20.42
CA VAL A 78 18.43 2.00 -20.70
C VAL A 78 19.90 1.76 -21.10
N GLY A 79 20.39 2.45 -22.10
CA GLY A 79 21.79 2.37 -22.56
C GLY A 79 21.93 1.79 -23.97
N ASP A 80 23.00 1.06 -24.20
CA ASP A 80 23.31 0.52 -25.50
C ASP A 80 22.41 -0.65 -25.90
N ALA A 81 22.13 -0.75 -27.21
CA ALA A 81 21.34 -1.83 -27.76
C ALA A 81 22.03 -3.19 -27.58
N ILE A 82 21.32 -4.17 -27.05
CA ILE A 82 21.83 -5.54 -26.99
C ILE A 82 21.62 -6.19 -28.35
N PRO A 83 22.65 -6.78 -28.96
CA PRO A 83 22.52 -7.43 -30.25
C PRO A 83 21.50 -8.59 -30.17
N GLY A 84 20.48 -8.51 -31.02
CA GLY A 84 19.41 -9.52 -31.09
C GLY A 84 18.14 -9.13 -30.33
N ASP A 85 18.10 -8.00 -29.63
CA ASP A 85 16.90 -7.48 -29.00
C ASP A 85 16.02 -6.78 -30.06
N GLU A 86 14.73 -7.17 -30.10
CA GLU A 86 13.77 -6.57 -31.04
C GLU A 86 13.39 -5.13 -30.66
N GLU A 87 13.42 -4.83 -29.36
CA GLU A 87 13.06 -3.51 -28.85
C GLU A 87 14.29 -2.63 -28.60
N LYS A 88 14.34 -1.49 -29.27
CA LYS A 88 15.41 -0.50 -29.09
C LYS A 88 15.38 0.04 -27.65
N PRO A 89 16.52 0.03 -26.91
CA PRO A 89 16.59 0.58 -25.55
C PRO A 89 16.32 2.09 -25.53
N TYR A 90 16.00 2.62 -24.34
CA TYR A 90 15.99 4.06 -24.12
C TYR A 90 17.43 4.58 -24.05
N GLY A 91 17.71 5.73 -24.64
CA GLY A 91 19.03 6.35 -24.58
C GLY A 91 19.38 6.82 -23.17
N THR A 92 18.37 7.25 -22.38
CA THR A 92 18.55 7.78 -21.04
C THR A 92 17.43 7.32 -20.10
N GLN A 93 17.71 7.34 -18.79
CA GLN A 93 16.68 7.11 -17.77
C GLN A 93 15.54 8.14 -17.85
N LYS A 94 15.87 9.39 -18.19
CA LYS A 94 14.88 10.45 -18.39
C LYS A 94 13.88 10.09 -19.50
N GLU A 95 14.34 9.60 -20.64
CA GLU A 95 13.47 9.15 -21.73
C GLU A 95 12.54 8.00 -21.28
N LYS A 96 13.07 7.05 -20.52
CA LYS A 96 12.28 5.96 -19.94
C LYS A 96 11.21 6.49 -19.01
N ASP A 97 11.55 7.41 -18.12
CA ASP A 97 10.61 8.01 -17.17
C ASP A 97 9.55 8.85 -17.89
N GLU A 98 9.90 9.61 -18.91
CA GLU A 98 8.96 10.37 -19.75
C GLU A 98 7.99 9.43 -20.49
N ALA A 99 8.48 8.31 -21.01
CA ALA A 99 7.63 7.30 -21.65
C ALA A 99 6.66 6.66 -20.65
N LEU A 100 7.12 6.39 -19.42
CA LEU A 100 6.27 5.86 -18.34
C LEU A 100 5.17 6.85 -17.96
N VAL A 101 5.51 8.11 -17.77
CA VAL A 101 4.53 9.18 -17.47
C VAL A 101 3.53 9.32 -18.62
N GLY A 102 4.00 9.28 -19.87
CA GLY A 102 3.16 9.35 -21.07
C GLY A 102 2.16 8.19 -21.18
N ALA A 103 2.55 6.99 -20.75
CA ALA A 103 1.68 5.80 -20.79
C ALA A 103 0.73 5.71 -19.58
N LEU A 104 1.22 5.96 -18.37
CA LEU A 104 0.46 5.77 -17.14
C LEU A 104 -0.53 6.90 -16.84
N THR A 105 -0.24 8.13 -17.25
CA THR A 105 -1.15 9.26 -17.00
C THR A 105 -2.51 9.08 -17.69
N PRO A 106 -2.60 8.84 -19.01
CA PRO A 106 -3.89 8.60 -19.66
C PRO A 106 -4.56 7.31 -19.21
N PHE A 107 -3.78 6.24 -18.98
CA PHE A 107 -4.29 5.00 -18.43
C PHE A 107 -5.02 5.21 -17.10
N ARG A 108 -4.41 5.92 -16.17
CA ARG A 108 -5.02 6.18 -14.85
C ARG A 108 -6.24 7.09 -14.93
N ALA A 109 -6.29 8.01 -15.88
CA ALA A 109 -7.45 8.85 -16.13
C ALA A 109 -8.64 8.00 -16.65
N GLU A 110 -8.40 7.11 -17.62
CA GLU A 110 -9.41 6.22 -18.21
C GLU A 110 -9.99 5.23 -17.19
N TYR A 111 -9.12 4.60 -16.38
CA TYR A 111 -9.51 3.57 -15.43
C TYR A 111 -9.57 4.05 -13.97
N SER A 112 -9.82 5.34 -13.76
CA SER A 112 -9.90 5.91 -12.40
C SER A 112 -10.89 5.13 -11.51
N GLY A 113 -10.53 4.93 -10.24
CA GLY A 113 -11.31 4.18 -9.26
C GLY A 113 -11.15 2.65 -9.35
N THR A 114 -10.28 2.13 -10.23
CA THR A 114 -9.93 0.70 -10.28
C THR A 114 -8.63 0.43 -9.52
N LEU A 115 -8.48 -0.81 -9.01
CA LEU A 115 -7.26 -1.22 -8.33
C LEU A 115 -6.01 -1.15 -9.24
N PRO A 116 -6.07 -1.58 -10.53
CA PRO A 116 -4.94 -1.40 -11.45
C PRO A 116 -4.52 0.07 -11.65
N ALA A 117 -5.47 1.00 -11.71
CA ALA A 117 -5.14 2.43 -11.80
C ALA A 117 -4.44 2.94 -10.53
N ALA A 118 -4.89 2.50 -9.36
CA ALA A 118 -4.20 2.79 -8.10
C ALA A 118 -2.81 2.16 -8.05
N THR A 119 -2.65 0.91 -8.53
CA THR A 119 -1.36 0.22 -8.61
C THR A 119 -0.37 0.96 -9.53
N GLY A 120 -0.83 1.47 -10.68
CA GLY A 120 -0.03 2.27 -11.60
C GLY A 120 0.41 3.63 -11.03
N ALA A 121 -0.15 4.07 -9.90
CA ALA A 121 0.24 5.31 -9.25
C ALA A 121 1.66 5.26 -8.69
N LEU A 122 2.11 4.11 -8.17
CA LEU A 122 3.45 3.97 -7.61
C LEU A 122 4.55 4.20 -8.67
N PRO A 123 4.64 3.44 -9.76
CA PRO A 123 5.68 3.66 -10.77
C PRO A 123 5.55 5.02 -11.48
N LEU A 124 4.34 5.59 -11.58
CA LEU A 124 4.15 6.94 -12.08
C LEU A 124 4.78 7.97 -11.13
N GLY A 125 4.50 7.89 -9.83
CA GLY A 125 5.09 8.77 -8.83
C GLY A 125 6.62 8.69 -8.78
N ASP A 126 7.17 7.49 -8.87
CA ASP A 126 8.64 7.28 -8.92
C ASP A 126 9.26 7.95 -10.15
N ALA A 127 8.63 7.83 -11.32
CA ALA A 127 9.09 8.50 -12.54
C ALA A 127 8.96 10.03 -12.42
N GLU A 128 7.86 10.53 -11.87
CA GLU A 128 7.64 11.97 -11.64
C GLU A 128 8.70 12.55 -10.68
N VAL A 129 9.07 11.83 -9.60
CA VAL A 129 10.17 12.26 -8.69
C VAL A 129 11.49 12.35 -9.43
N ARG A 130 11.87 11.33 -10.21
CA ARG A 130 13.12 11.34 -10.98
C ARG A 130 13.16 12.44 -12.05
N LEU A 131 12.00 12.83 -12.56
CA LEU A 131 11.84 13.97 -13.47
C LEU A 131 11.79 15.33 -12.77
N GLY A 132 11.92 15.38 -11.44
CA GLY A 132 11.84 16.62 -10.64
C GLY A 132 10.41 17.17 -10.48
N LYS A 133 9.39 16.37 -10.74
CA LYS A 133 7.96 16.72 -10.65
C LYS A 133 7.37 16.26 -9.31
N ALA A 134 7.95 16.74 -8.21
CA ALA A 134 7.57 16.30 -6.87
C ALA A 134 6.13 16.66 -6.49
N ASP A 135 5.60 17.77 -7.01
CA ASP A 135 4.20 18.18 -6.76
C ASP A 135 3.19 17.23 -7.39
N GLU A 136 3.52 16.69 -8.56
CA GLU A 136 2.70 15.68 -9.25
C GLU A 136 2.83 14.30 -8.59
N ALA A 137 4.04 13.95 -8.14
CA ALA A 137 4.33 12.64 -7.54
C ALA A 137 3.62 12.42 -6.19
N LEU A 138 3.56 13.42 -5.33
CA LEU A 138 2.97 13.30 -3.99
C LEU A 138 1.53 12.76 -4.01
N PRO A 139 0.59 13.29 -4.82
CA PRO A 139 -0.74 12.73 -4.91
C PRO A 139 -0.76 11.30 -5.47
N ARG A 140 0.26 10.86 -6.26
CA ARG A 140 0.35 9.47 -6.74
C ARG A 140 0.66 8.51 -5.59
N PHE A 141 1.68 8.82 -4.77
CA PHE A 141 1.99 8.00 -3.61
C PHE A 141 0.84 7.93 -2.61
N ASN A 142 0.17 9.07 -2.35
CA ASN A 142 -1.00 9.10 -1.48
C ASN A 142 -2.15 8.24 -2.03
N ASP A 143 -2.45 8.33 -3.31
CA ASP A 143 -3.46 7.49 -3.97
C ASP A 143 -3.13 6.00 -3.84
N PHE A 144 -1.87 5.61 -4.13
CA PHE A 144 -1.41 4.23 -3.95
C PHE A 144 -1.56 3.75 -2.50
N LEU A 145 -1.10 4.54 -1.52
CA LEU A 145 -1.16 4.19 -0.11
C LEU A 145 -2.60 4.03 0.41
N ASN A 146 -3.54 4.83 -0.08
CA ASN A 146 -4.95 4.76 0.29
C ASN A 146 -5.67 3.52 -0.25
N HIS A 147 -5.24 3.00 -1.40
CA HIS A 147 -5.85 1.84 -2.05
C HIS A 147 -5.12 0.51 -1.78
N THR A 148 -3.95 0.58 -1.13
CA THR A 148 -3.13 -0.60 -0.85
C THR A 148 -3.26 -1.00 0.61
N PRO A 149 -3.66 -2.25 0.92
CA PRO A 149 -3.76 -2.73 2.30
C PRO A 149 -2.45 -2.59 3.06
N SER A 150 -2.54 -2.32 4.38
CA SER A 150 -1.37 -2.31 5.27
C SER A 150 -0.59 -3.63 5.19
N LYS A 151 0.72 -3.59 5.41
CA LYS A 151 1.66 -4.73 5.35
C LYS A 151 1.99 -5.27 3.94
N GLN A 152 1.57 -4.60 2.86
CA GLN A 152 2.08 -4.93 1.53
C GLN A 152 3.45 -4.27 1.31
N ILE A 153 4.40 -5.05 0.76
CA ILE A 153 5.80 -4.59 0.59
C ILE A 153 5.90 -3.32 -0.27
N LEU A 154 5.06 -3.17 -1.29
CA LEU A 154 5.06 -2.00 -2.17
C LEU A 154 4.67 -0.69 -1.45
N ARG A 155 4.01 -0.77 -0.29
CA ARG A 155 3.76 0.42 0.53
C ARG A 155 5.04 1.04 1.07
N ILE A 156 6.04 0.20 1.36
CA ILE A 156 7.36 0.64 1.80
C ILE A 156 8.02 1.50 0.71
N SER A 157 7.95 1.03 -0.56
CA SER A 157 8.45 1.81 -1.70
C SER A 157 7.66 3.10 -1.92
N ALA A 158 6.34 3.08 -1.72
CA ALA A 158 5.52 4.29 -1.85
C ALA A 158 5.85 5.33 -0.76
N LEU A 159 6.10 4.90 0.49
CA LEU A 159 6.52 5.77 1.58
C LEU A 159 7.94 6.33 1.35
N GLU A 160 8.83 5.51 0.78
CA GLU A 160 10.17 5.95 0.40
C GLU A 160 10.08 7.02 -0.70
N GLY A 161 9.27 6.78 -1.76
CA GLY A 161 9.04 7.73 -2.83
C GLY A 161 8.40 9.04 -2.35
N GLU A 162 7.42 8.95 -1.42
CA GLU A 162 6.82 10.12 -0.75
C GLU A 162 7.90 10.94 -0.01
N GLY A 163 8.79 10.26 0.72
CA GLY A 163 9.91 10.89 1.41
C GLY A 163 10.85 11.63 0.46
N TYR A 164 11.22 11.00 -0.65
CA TYR A 164 12.05 11.65 -1.68
C TYR A 164 11.34 12.84 -2.36
N ALA A 165 10.04 12.74 -2.59
CA ALA A 165 9.28 13.85 -3.15
C ALA A 165 9.26 15.07 -2.21
N TRP A 166 9.08 14.85 -0.89
CA TRP A 166 9.16 15.92 0.11
C TRP A 166 10.57 16.50 0.23
N GLU A 167 11.59 15.66 0.15
CA GLU A 167 12.99 16.09 0.13
C GLU A 167 13.30 16.97 -1.08
N ALA A 168 12.85 16.58 -2.27
CA ALA A 168 13.01 17.37 -3.51
C ALA A 168 12.34 18.75 -3.40
N LYS A 169 11.30 18.88 -2.57
CA LYS A 169 10.66 20.17 -2.25
C LYS A 169 11.34 20.94 -1.12
N GLY A 170 12.42 20.41 -0.55
CA GLY A 170 13.11 21.00 0.62
C GLY A 170 12.29 20.93 1.92
N GLN A 171 11.21 20.14 1.96
CA GLN A 171 10.36 19.99 3.15
C GLN A 171 10.84 18.78 3.99
N LEU A 172 12.01 18.96 4.61
CA LEU A 172 12.74 17.87 5.28
C LEU A 172 11.96 17.27 6.46
N ASP A 173 11.18 18.05 7.19
CA ASP A 173 10.33 17.53 8.29
C ASP A 173 9.28 16.53 7.76
N ARG A 174 8.67 16.83 6.59
CA ARG A 174 7.71 15.92 5.97
C ARG A 174 8.38 14.67 5.39
N ALA A 175 9.59 14.83 4.85
CA ALA A 175 10.38 13.69 4.41
C ALA A 175 10.70 12.76 5.58
N LEU A 176 11.08 13.31 6.75
CA LEU A 176 11.30 12.55 7.98
C LEU A 176 10.05 11.77 8.42
N ASP A 177 8.87 12.41 8.40
CA ASP A 177 7.60 11.72 8.73
C ASP A 177 7.34 10.52 7.80
N ALA A 178 7.52 10.68 6.49
CA ALA A 178 7.36 9.60 5.53
C ALA A 178 8.34 8.44 5.80
N PHE A 179 9.62 8.73 6.06
CA PHE A 179 10.63 7.72 6.39
C PHE A 179 10.40 7.07 7.76
N GLU A 180 9.83 7.78 8.72
CA GLU A 180 9.42 7.20 10.00
C GLU A 180 8.25 6.23 9.84
N ARG A 181 7.25 6.58 9.03
CA ARG A 181 6.14 5.68 8.67
C ARG A 181 6.67 4.44 7.95
N MET A 182 7.61 4.61 7.02
CA MET A 182 8.31 3.50 6.36
C MET A 182 8.97 2.56 7.38
N SER A 183 9.71 3.10 8.37
CA SER A 183 10.35 2.30 9.42
C SER A 183 9.35 1.51 10.26
N LYS A 184 8.18 2.09 10.54
CA LYS A 184 7.12 1.43 11.33
C LYS A 184 6.44 0.30 10.55
N GLU A 185 6.23 0.48 9.25
CA GLU A 185 5.62 -0.55 8.39
C GLU A 185 6.57 -1.70 8.07
N ASP A 186 7.89 -1.46 7.95
CA ASP A 186 8.91 -2.47 7.59
C ASP A 186 9.82 -2.87 8.78
N ALA A 187 9.30 -2.94 9.97
CA ALA A 187 10.08 -3.18 11.19
C ALA A 187 10.96 -4.45 11.16
N GLY A 188 10.62 -5.45 10.37
CA GLY A 188 11.33 -6.73 10.27
C GLY A 188 11.48 -7.28 8.85
N GLY A 189 11.18 -6.47 7.81
CA GLY A 189 11.21 -6.88 6.41
C GLY A 189 12.61 -6.81 5.77
N PHE A 190 12.65 -7.08 4.47
CA PHE A 190 13.89 -7.04 3.67
C PHE A 190 14.54 -5.64 3.64
N LEU A 191 13.74 -4.57 3.68
CA LEU A 191 14.20 -3.18 3.74
C LEU A 191 14.32 -2.68 5.18
N ALA A 192 14.33 -3.59 6.16
CA ALA A 192 14.43 -3.22 7.57
C ALA A 192 15.62 -2.30 7.84
N GLY A 193 15.34 -1.16 8.43
CA GLY A 193 16.32 -0.12 8.71
C GLY A 193 16.47 0.96 7.62
N MET A 194 15.88 0.80 6.42
CA MET A 194 16.02 1.83 5.38
C MET A 194 15.41 3.18 5.80
N GLY A 195 14.26 3.18 6.47
CA GLY A 195 13.69 4.42 6.99
C GLY A 195 14.59 5.09 8.03
N LEU A 196 15.29 4.32 8.87
CA LEU A 196 16.31 4.85 9.79
C LEU A 196 17.52 5.40 9.02
N TYR A 197 17.94 4.73 7.97
CA TYR A 197 19.00 5.20 7.07
C TYR A 197 18.65 6.56 6.45
N HIS A 198 17.43 6.69 5.91
CA HIS A 198 16.97 7.96 5.34
C HIS A 198 16.89 9.07 6.38
N ARG A 199 16.42 8.78 7.58
CA ARG A 199 16.44 9.75 8.69
C ARG A 199 17.86 10.26 8.95
N ALA A 200 18.85 9.38 9.03
CA ALA A 200 20.25 9.78 9.23
C ALA A 200 20.78 10.60 8.04
N ARG A 201 20.37 10.25 6.82
CA ARG A 201 20.72 10.99 5.60
C ARG A 201 20.10 12.40 5.58
N ILE A 202 18.89 12.58 6.08
CA ILE A 202 18.28 13.91 6.22
C ILE A 202 19.10 14.78 7.16
N PHE A 203 19.61 14.25 8.29
CA PHE A 203 20.52 15.01 9.16
C PHE A 203 21.78 15.51 8.41
N LEU A 204 22.31 14.73 7.45
CA LEU A 204 23.41 15.22 6.60
C LEU A 204 22.98 16.39 5.71
N LEU A 205 21.78 16.35 5.15
CA LEU A 205 21.24 17.45 4.32
C LEU A 205 21.02 18.73 5.13
N GLU A 206 20.70 18.59 6.43
CA GLU A 206 20.60 19.72 7.37
C GLU A 206 21.97 20.21 7.88
N GLY A 207 23.09 19.58 7.47
CA GLY A 207 24.43 19.89 7.95
C GLY A 207 24.74 19.36 9.35
N LYS A 208 23.84 18.60 9.98
CA LYS A 208 23.95 18.00 11.31
C LYS A 208 24.78 16.71 11.24
N LYS A 209 26.09 16.84 10.90
CA LYS A 209 26.94 15.67 10.64
C LYS A 209 27.15 14.76 11.86
N ALA A 210 27.23 15.31 13.07
CA ALA A 210 27.42 14.53 14.27
C ALA A 210 26.18 13.72 14.65
N GLU A 211 24.99 14.31 14.51
CA GLU A 211 23.70 13.63 14.69
C GLU A 211 23.47 12.55 13.63
N ALA A 212 23.88 12.83 12.38
CA ALA A 212 23.84 11.84 11.31
C ALA A 212 24.74 10.64 11.63
N ALA A 213 25.97 10.87 12.10
CA ALA A 213 26.90 9.81 12.48
C ALA A 213 26.32 8.97 13.63
N GLN A 214 25.71 9.60 14.62
CA GLN A 214 25.04 8.90 15.71
C GLN A 214 23.88 8.04 15.18
N ALA A 215 23.00 8.59 14.35
CA ALA A 215 21.85 7.86 13.80
C ALA A 215 22.28 6.67 12.92
N PHE A 216 23.35 6.80 12.12
CA PHE A 216 23.93 5.68 11.38
C PHE A 216 24.50 4.60 12.32
N GLN A 217 25.19 4.99 13.40
CA GLN A 217 25.73 4.05 14.39
C GLN A 217 24.61 3.30 15.12
N GLU A 218 23.53 4.00 15.48
CA GLU A 218 22.33 3.39 16.07
C GLU A 218 21.70 2.35 15.10
N LEU A 219 21.59 2.68 13.82
CA LEU A 219 21.08 1.77 12.80
C LEU A 219 21.94 0.51 12.68
N VAL A 220 23.27 0.64 12.58
CA VAL A 220 24.19 -0.51 12.50
C VAL A 220 24.04 -1.43 13.70
N THR A 221 23.83 -0.87 14.89
CA THR A 221 23.66 -1.62 16.13
C THR A 221 22.28 -2.28 16.22
N ALA A 222 21.24 -1.56 15.82
CA ALA A 222 19.83 -2.04 15.92
C ALA A 222 19.45 -3.06 14.85
N LYS A 223 20.06 -2.99 13.67
CA LYS A 223 19.71 -3.81 12.48
C LYS A 223 20.95 -4.42 11.81
N PRO A 224 21.77 -5.17 12.54
CA PRO A 224 23.00 -5.73 12.00
C PRO A 224 22.70 -6.68 10.82
N GLY A 225 23.58 -6.69 9.83
CA GLY A 225 23.47 -7.58 8.67
C GLY A 225 22.41 -7.20 7.63
N THR A 226 21.71 -6.10 7.81
CA THR A 226 20.76 -5.59 6.80
C THR A 226 21.47 -4.75 5.73
N PRO A 227 20.92 -4.64 4.51
CA PRO A 227 21.45 -3.72 3.49
C PRO A 227 21.58 -2.28 4.01
N ALA A 228 20.61 -1.82 4.78
CA ALA A 228 20.65 -0.49 5.41
C ALA A 228 21.83 -0.31 6.35
N ALA A 229 22.18 -1.33 7.15
CA ALA A 229 23.35 -1.28 8.05
C ALA A 229 24.66 -1.22 7.25
N THR A 230 24.77 -1.93 6.13
CA THR A 230 25.94 -1.86 5.25
C THR A 230 26.09 -0.45 4.68
N LEU A 231 25.02 0.13 4.14
CA LEU A 231 25.05 1.53 3.67
C LEU A 231 25.39 2.53 4.78
N ALA A 232 24.91 2.30 6.01
CA ALA A 232 25.22 3.14 7.15
C ALA A 232 26.70 3.05 7.54
N GLN A 233 27.30 1.85 7.49
CA GLN A 233 28.75 1.66 7.74
C GLN A 233 29.59 2.42 6.73
N ASP A 234 29.24 2.39 5.45
CA ASP A 234 29.93 3.15 4.40
C ASP A 234 29.87 4.66 4.68
N ARG A 235 28.68 5.16 5.08
CA ARG A 235 28.50 6.57 5.44
C ARG A 235 29.29 6.96 6.69
N LEU A 236 29.35 6.11 7.70
CA LEU A 236 30.18 6.32 8.90
C LEU A 236 31.67 6.39 8.55
N GLY A 237 32.13 5.52 7.64
CA GLY A 237 33.51 5.57 7.14
C GLY A 237 33.86 6.90 6.48
N LEU A 238 32.96 7.44 5.63
CA LEU A 238 33.13 8.75 4.99
C LEU A 238 33.16 9.89 6.02
N LEU A 239 32.23 9.89 6.99
CA LEU A 239 32.16 10.88 8.05
C LEU A 239 33.40 10.85 8.97
N ALA A 240 33.89 9.65 9.29
CA ALA A 240 35.13 9.49 10.05
C ALA A 240 36.36 10.04 9.32
N ALA A 241 36.43 9.86 7.99
CA ALA A 241 37.49 10.46 7.17
C ALA A 241 37.45 12.01 7.19
N GLU A 242 36.26 12.59 7.36
CA GLU A 242 36.07 14.04 7.56
C GLU A 242 36.31 14.48 9.01
N GLY A 243 36.69 13.58 9.91
CA GLY A 243 36.94 13.87 11.35
C GLY A 243 35.65 13.91 12.19
N VAL A 244 34.51 13.57 11.62
CA VAL A 244 33.23 13.54 12.36
C VAL A 244 33.10 12.21 13.10
N ARG A 245 32.80 12.29 14.41
CA ARG A 245 32.56 11.12 15.26
C ARG A 245 31.11 11.14 15.76
N PRO A 246 30.48 9.96 15.97
CA PRO A 246 29.20 9.89 16.66
C PRO A 246 29.29 10.57 18.02
N VAL A 247 28.26 11.32 18.37
CA VAL A 247 28.17 11.88 19.77
C VAL A 247 27.99 10.69 20.70
N ALA A 248 28.84 10.60 21.73
CA ALA A 248 28.70 9.55 22.72
C ALA A 248 27.33 9.74 23.42
N VAL A 249 26.44 8.76 23.30
CA VAL A 249 25.21 8.74 24.10
C VAL A 249 25.64 8.53 25.55
N VAL A 250 25.58 9.59 26.36
CA VAL A 250 25.64 9.43 27.81
C VAL A 250 24.35 8.71 28.21
N PRO A 251 24.40 7.45 28.68
CA PRO A 251 23.18 6.77 29.09
C PRO A 251 22.48 7.64 30.14
N ALA A 252 21.19 7.92 29.94
CA ALA A 252 20.41 8.62 30.94
C ALA A 252 20.57 7.90 32.26
N LYS A 253 21.02 8.65 33.28
CA LYS A 253 21.18 8.12 34.62
C LYS A 253 19.82 7.55 35.03
N PRO A 254 19.74 6.29 35.50
CA PRO A 254 18.45 5.78 35.95
C PRO A 254 18.00 6.69 37.10
N ASP A 255 16.77 7.20 36.95
CA ASP A 255 16.13 7.96 38.01
C ASP A 255 16.17 7.13 39.28
N ALA A 256 16.95 7.59 40.27
CA ALA A 256 16.96 6.99 41.58
C ALA A 256 15.63 7.36 42.25
N GLY A 257 14.67 6.44 42.19
CA GLY A 257 13.43 6.48 42.95
C GLY A 257 13.56 5.84 44.30
#